data_d5d1780fcc40c27c50687fee1dcda482
#
_entry.id   d5d1780fcc40c27c50687fee1dcda482
#
_cell.length_a   1.000
_cell.length_b   1.000
_cell.length_c   1.000
_cell.angle_alpha   90.00
_cell.angle_beta   90.00
_cell.angle_gamma   90.00
#
_symmetry.space_group_name_H-M   'P 1'
#
loop_
_entity.id
_entity.type
_entity.pdbx_description
1 polymer ?
#
loop_
_entity_poly.entity_id
_entity_poly.type
_entity_poly.pdbx_seq_one_letter_code
_entity_poly.pdbx_strand_id
1 'polypeptide(L)'
;MGEMPPHADLGITHGLCRECSGEQPDLLSGDEYAHAVALRDIFQSLFSAGRRSDFDAAGPLVDNAIAAHCRPVDILIGMIAPMLYEIGNAWENGTLTVEGEHEFTAFAERVIDLVEARIKRAWSQPARSGGGGSYFLMNAPGNIHVVGIRILGLWLQNQGWRTRQVDDRTVLDVLSEPSLAGEPKTLLVSIALPEQCDAVTALVERVQALPAPYRPNIVLGGYAVKTGRVLPIPGVTLAPDIGALGLG
;
A
#
# COMPACT_ATOMS: atom_id res chain seq x y z
N MET A 1 2.69 -7.10 12.07
CA MET A 1 3.99 -6.59 11.64
C MET A 1 5.06 -7.67 11.52
N GLY A 2 4.83 -8.88 12.01
CA GLY A 2 5.77 -10.00 11.97
C GLY A 2 6.10 -10.60 10.61
N GLU A 3 5.52 -10.10 9.54
CA GLU A 3 5.75 -10.67 8.21
C GLU A 3 6.65 -9.85 7.31
N MET A 4 7.17 -8.75 7.84
CA MET A 4 8.18 -8.06 7.08
C MET A 4 9.50 -8.78 7.36
N PRO A 5 10.19 -9.34 6.37
CA PRO A 5 11.48 -9.94 6.59
C PRO A 5 12.37 -8.94 7.31
N PRO A 6 13.30 -9.38 8.18
CA PRO A 6 14.30 -8.49 8.76
C PRO A 6 15.05 -7.87 7.59
N HIS A 7 14.95 -6.57 7.44
CA HIS A 7 15.19 -5.98 6.15
C HIS A 7 16.59 -5.48 6.04
N ALA A 8 17.16 -5.79 4.92
CA ALA A 8 18.30 -5.09 4.37
C ALA A 8 17.99 -3.60 4.08
N ASP A 9 16.73 -3.18 4.11
CA ASP A 9 16.33 -1.79 3.90
C ASP A 9 16.08 -1.08 5.23
N LEU A 10 17.10 -0.35 5.66
CA LEU A 10 17.06 0.52 6.85
C LEU A 10 16.10 1.72 6.70
N GLY A 11 15.49 1.92 5.53
CA GLY A 11 14.51 2.97 5.26
C GLY A 11 13.09 2.63 5.69
N ILE A 12 12.83 1.39 6.09
CA ILE A 12 11.51 0.96 6.54
C ILE A 12 11.49 0.95 8.06
N THR A 13 10.76 1.88 8.66
CA THR A 13 10.52 1.87 10.10
C THR A 13 9.58 0.72 10.44
N HIS A 14 10.15 -0.36 10.94
CA HIS A 14 9.37 -1.43 11.53
C HIS A 14 9.04 -1.06 12.98
N GLY A 15 7.78 -1.11 13.32
CA GLY A 15 7.48 -1.41 14.70
C GLY A 15 8.05 -2.80 15.03
N LEU A 16 8.58 -2.99 16.22
CA LEU A 16 9.03 -4.31 16.67
C LEU A 16 7.92 -5.33 16.49
N CYS A 17 8.14 -6.35 15.65
CA CYS A 17 7.25 -7.49 15.58
C CYS A 17 7.27 -8.24 16.91
N ARG A 18 6.26 -9.09 17.16
CA ARG A 18 6.17 -9.86 18.40
C ARG A 18 7.42 -10.72 18.67
N GLU A 19 8.01 -11.27 17.62
CA GLU A 19 9.26 -12.06 17.68
C GLU A 19 10.47 -11.17 17.98
N CYS A 20 10.62 -10.05 17.26
CA CYS A 20 11.71 -9.11 17.51
C CYS A 20 11.63 -8.44 18.90
N SER A 21 10.42 -8.24 19.44
CA SER A 21 10.26 -7.68 20.80
C SER A 21 10.58 -8.67 21.91
N GLY A 22 10.50 -9.98 21.62
CA GLY A 22 10.76 -11.05 22.60
C GLY A 22 12.20 -11.57 22.59
N GLU A 23 12.87 -11.50 21.46
CA GLU A 23 14.15 -12.22 21.27
C GLU A 23 15.41 -11.36 21.33
N GLN A 24 15.33 -10.04 21.12
CA GLN A 24 16.53 -9.19 21.08
C GLN A 24 16.32 -7.75 21.59
N PRO A 25 15.98 -7.53 22.87
CA PRO A 25 15.93 -6.17 23.41
C PRO A 25 17.29 -5.48 23.46
N ASP A 26 18.39 -6.24 23.43
CA ASP A 26 19.75 -5.73 23.60
C ASP A 26 20.40 -5.15 22.34
N LEU A 27 19.76 -5.25 21.18
CA LEU A 27 20.29 -4.74 19.90
C LEU A 27 19.93 -3.29 19.60
N LEU A 28 18.93 -2.73 20.28
CA LEU A 28 18.53 -1.34 20.11
C LEU A 28 19.15 -0.48 21.22
N SER A 29 19.63 0.71 20.87
CA SER A 29 19.95 1.73 21.87
C SER A 29 18.68 2.08 22.66
N GLY A 30 18.84 2.60 23.89
CA GLY A 30 17.70 2.94 24.74
C GLY A 30 16.69 3.88 24.07
N ASP A 31 17.18 4.81 23.23
CA ASP A 31 16.34 5.75 22.49
C ASP A 31 15.60 5.07 21.33
N GLU A 32 16.23 4.17 20.60
CA GLU A 32 15.61 3.39 19.53
C GLU A 32 14.52 2.45 20.08
N TYR A 33 14.79 1.83 21.23
CA TYR A 33 13.80 1.00 21.91
C TYR A 33 12.59 1.82 22.35
N ALA A 34 12.81 2.97 22.99
CA ALA A 34 11.74 3.87 23.42
C ALA A 34 10.89 4.35 22.23
N HIS A 35 11.54 4.67 21.10
CA HIS A 35 10.86 5.05 19.87
C HIS A 35 10.01 3.91 19.30
N ALA A 36 10.56 2.69 19.22
CA ALA A 36 9.82 1.52 18.74
C ALA A 36 8.62 1.18 19.64
N VAL A 37 8.75 1.33 20.96
CA VAL A 37 7.63 1.17 21.91
C VAL A 37 6.56 2.22 21.65
N ALA A 38 6.92 3.49 21.48
CA ALA A 38 5.96 4.56 21.20
C ALA A 38 5.18 4.30 19.90
N LEU A 39 5.86 3.89 18.82
CA LEU A 39 5.19 3.55 17.56
C LEU A 39 4.26 2.34 17.69
N ARG A 40 4.66 1.33 18.45
CA ARG A 40 3.81 0.17 18.74
C ARG A 40 2.55 0.59 19.50
N ASP A 41 2.67 1.44 20.51
CA ASP A 41 1.54 1.89 21.33
C ASP A 41 0.58 2.75 20.50
N ILE A 42 1.09 3.57 19.57
CA ILE A 42 0.29 4.31 18.60
C ILE A 42 -0.43 3.36 17.65
N PHE A 43 0.26 2.34 17.13
CA PHE A 43 -0.35 1.31 16.29
C PHE A 43 -1.52 0.63 16.99
N GLN A 44 -1.31 0.18 18.24
CA GLN A 44 -2.36 -0.47 19.02
C GLN A 44 -3.53 0.46 19.29
N SER A 45 -3.26 1.74 19.55
CA SER A 45 -4.29 2.76 19.76
C SER A 45 -5.10 3.03 18.50
N LEU A 46 -4.46 3.15 17.34
CA LEU A 46 -5.13 3.29 16.04
C LEU A 46 -5.98 2.05 15.73
N PHE A 47 -5.42 0.86 15.93
CA PHE A 47 -6.14 -0.38 15.68
C PHE A 47 -7.38 -0.51 16.59
N SER A 48 -7.21 -0.19 17.87
CA SER A 48 -8.30 -0.21 18.85
C SER A 48 -9.37 0.86 18.53
N ALA A 49 -8.97 2.06 18.12
CA ALA A 49 -9.90 3.11 17.70
C ALA A 49 -10.71 2.67 16.47
N GLY A 50 -10.04 2.10 15.45
CA GLY A 50 -10.70 1.58 14.25
C GLY A 50 -11.70 0.46 14.57
N ARG A 51 -11.34 -0.45 15.48
CA ARG A 51 -12.25 -1.53 15.94
C ARG A 51 -13.48 -1.04 16.69
N ARG A 52 -13.47 0.18 17.20
CA ARG A 52 -14.60 0.82 17.89
C ARG A 52 -15.26 1.92 17.07
N SER A 53 -14.83 2.10 15.82
CA SER A 53 -15.30 3.18 14.94
C SER A 53 -15.15 4.58 15.58
N ASP A 54 -14.08 4.78 16.36
CA ASP A 54 -13.77 6.03 17.05
C ASP A 54 -13.05 7.00 16.08
N PHE A 55 -13.81 7.64 15.23
CA PHE A 55 -13.31 8.57 14.22
C PHE A 55 -12.67 9.83 14.80
N ASP A 56 -13.08 10.24 16.01
CA ASP A 56 -12.55 11.43 16.66
C ASP A 56 -11.11 11.21 17.14
N ALA A 57 -10.75 9.97 17.49
CA ALA A 57 -9.41 9.61 17.88
C ALA A 57 -8.40 9.63 16.70
N ALA A 58 -8.85 9.52 15.46
CA ALA A 58 -7.96 9.40 14.29
C ALA A 58 -6.99 10.58 14.16
N GLY A 59 -7.48 11.82 14.28
CA GLY A 59 -6.66 13.02 14.16
C GLY A 59 -5.53 13.10 15.20
N PRO A 60 -5.86 13.08 16.50
CA PRO A 60 -4.85 13.05 17.57
C PRO A 60 -3.83 11.93 17.44
N LEU A 61 -4.24 10.72 17.06
CA LEU A 61 -3.33 9.57 16.89
C LEU A 61 -2.37 9.74 15.73
N VAL A 62 -2.82 10.30 14.61
CA VAL A 62 -1.95 10.66 13.47
C VAL A 62 -0.95 11.74 13.90
N ASP A 63 -1.39 12.77 14.63
CA ASP A 63 -0.51 13.84 15.11
C ASP A 63 0.53 13.31 16.11
N ASN A 64 0.14 12.37 16.99
CA ASN A 64 1.06 11.69 17.91
C ASN A 64 2.12 10.87 17.15
N ALA A 65 1.74 10.17 16.07
CA ALA A 65 2.70 9.44 15.26
C ALA A 65 3.72 10.38 14.60
N ILE A 66 3.27 11.53 14.09
CA ILE A 66 4.15 12.54 13.49
C ILE A 66 5.06 13.16 14.56
N ALA A 67 4.53 13.47 15.75
CA ALA A 67 5.31 13.98 16.87
C ALA A 67 6.35 12.96 17.36
N ALA A 68 6.08 11.67 17.24
CA ALA A 68 7.03 10.58 17.44
C ALA A 68 7.96 10.36 16.23
N HIS A 69 8.14 11.35 15.36
CA HIS A 69 9.01 11.31 14.18
C HIS A 69 8.66 10.25 13.12
N CYS A 70 7.45 9.70 13.13
CA CYS A 70 6.97 8.86 12.03
C CYS A 70 6.62 9.74 10.82
N ARG A 71 7.21 9.46 9.66
CA ARG A 71 6.84 10.20 8.45
C ARG A 71 5.38 9.91 8.11
N PRO A 72 4.60 10.90 7.63
CA PRO A 72 3.18 10.67 7.33
C PRO A 72 2.92 9.46 6.43
N VAL A 73 3.76 9.23 5.42
CA VAL A 73 3.62 8.09 4.52
C VAL A 73 3.88 6.75 5.22
N ASP A 74 4.75 6.70 6.23
CA ASP A 74 5.04 5.48 6.98
C ASP A 74 3.86 5.06 7.88
N ILE A 75 2.99 6.00 8.28
CA ILE A 75 1.72 5.69 8.96
C ILE A 75 0.85 4.83 8.03
N LEU A 76 0.80 5.15 6.73
CA LEU A 76 0.02 4.40 5.76
C LEU A 76 0.57 2.99 5.54
N ILE A 77 1.89 2.88 5.31
CA ILE A 77 2.54 1.62 4.95
C ILE A 77 2.82 0.75 6.19
N GLY A 78 3.30 1.37 7.28
CA GLY A 78 3.73 0.66 8.48
C GLY A 78 2.63 0.43 9.51
N MET A 79 1.50 1.14 9.41
CA MET A 79 0.40 0.99 10.36
C MET A 79 -0.91 0.61 9.67
N ILE A 80 -1.43 1.44 8.77
CA ILE A 80 -2.77 1.21 8.19
C ILE A 80 -2.80 -0.02 7.27
N ALA A 81 -1.84 -0.20 6.38
CA ALA A 81 -1.83 -1.36 5.50
C ALA A 81 -1.75 -2.70 6.28
N PRO A 82 -0.87 -2.89 7.28
CA PRO A 82 -0.89 -4.08 8.13
C PRO A 82 -2.21 -4.31 8.87
N MET A 83 -2.84 -3.24 9.39
CA MET A 83 -4.14 -3.34 10.05
C MET A 83 -5.23 -3.85 9.09
N LEU A 84 -5.25 -3.34 7.85
CA LEU A 84 -6.21 -3.80 6.83
C LEU A 84 -6.02 -5.28 6.50
N TYR A 85 -4.78 -5.77 6.46
CA TYR A 85 -4.51 -7.21 6.29
C TYR A 85 -5.03 -8.03 7.48
N GLU A 86 -4.85 -7.54 8.71
CA GLU A 86 -5.34 -8.22 9.91
C GLU A 86 -6.87 -8.27 9.94
N ILE A 87 -7.52 -7.17 9.58
CA ILE A 87 -8.98 -7.08 9.45
C ILE A 87 -9.51 -8.01 8.34
N GLY A 88 -8.85 -8.03 7.18
CA GLY A 88 -9.21 -8.95 6.09
C GLY A 88 -9.09 -10.42 6.50
N ASN A 89 -8.01 -10.80 7.20
CA ASN A 89 -7.86 -12.14 7.76
C ASN A 89 -8.96 -12.47 8.78
N ALA A 90 -9.30 -11.53 9.67
CA ALA A 90 -10.34 -11.73 10.66
C ALA A 90 -11.73 -11.93 10.02
N TRP A 91 -12.02 -11.20 8.95
CA TRP A 91 -13.23 -11.37 8.17
C TRP A 91 -13.26 -12.74 7.44
N GLU A 92 -12.19 -13.12 6.74
CA GLU A 92 -12.10 -14.42 6.07
C GLU A 92 -12.26 -15.60 7.03
N ASN A 93 -11.73 -15.50 8.24
CA ASN A 93 -11.83 -16.53 9.27
C ASN A 93 -13.16 -16.49 10.05
N GLY A 94 -14.08 -15.59 9.69
CA GLY A 94 -15.39 -15.46 10.32
C GLY A 94 -15.34 -14.91 11.76
N THR A 95 -14.21 -14.34 12.19
CA THR A 95 -14.06 -13.72 13.52
C THR A 95 -14.44 -12.24 13.52
N LEU A 96 -14.69 -11.68 12.35
CA LEU A 96 -15.19 -10.31 12.14
C LEU A 96 -16.37 -10.37 11.15
N THR A 97 -17.42 -9.59 11.43
CA THR A 97 -18.56 -9.45 10.52
C THR A 97 -18.22 -8.55 9.33
N VAL A 98 -19.02 -8.61 8.27
CA VAL A 98 -18.90 -7.70 7.11
C VAL A 98 -19.05 -6.24 7.55
N GLU A 99 -20.02 -5.96 8.44
CA GLU A 99 -20.22 -4.62 8.97
C GLU A 99 -18.99 -4.11 9.72
N GLY A 100 -18.37 -4.97 10.55
CA GLY A 100 -17.15 -4.60 11.30
C GLY A 100 -15.95 -4.37 10.39
N GLU A 101 -15.84 -5.11 9.28
CA GLU A 101 -14.81 -4.86 8.24
C GLU A 101 -15.06 -3.51 7.55
N HIS A 102 -16.30 -3.21 7.15
CA HIS A 102 -16.65 -1.95 6.51
C HIS A 102 -16.44 -0.75 7.44
N GLU A 103 -16.79 -0.85 8.71
CA GLU A 103 -16.56 0.20 9.71
C GLU A 103 -15.07 0.47 9.89
N PHE A 104 -14.25 -0.58 9.97
CA PHE A 104 -12.81 -0.41 10.07
C PHE A 104 -12.22 0.20 8.79
N THR A 105 -12.69 -0.21 7.63
CA THR A 105 -12.27 0.36 6.34
C THR A 105 -12.61 1.84 6.26
N ALA A 106 -13.80 2.27 6.70
CA ALA A 106 -14.17 3.68 6.77
C ALA A 106 -13.26 4.47 7.74
N PHE A 107 -12.88 3.89 8.89
CA PHE A 107 -11.91 4.49 9.81
C PHE A 107 -10.54 4.63 9.14
N ALA A 108 -10.06 3.59 8.45
CA ALA A 108 -8.79 3.63 7.72
C ALA A 108 -8.80 4.72 6.63
N GLU A 109 -9.88 4.88 5.88
CA GLU A 109 -10.05 5.96 4.90
C GLU A 109 -9.95 7.34 5.56
N ARG A 110 -10.56 7.53 6.73
CA ARG A 110 -10.42 8.77 7.50
C ARG A 110 -8.97 9.05 7.88
N VAL A 111 -8.23 8.04 8.34
CA VAL A 111 -6.79 8.20 8.65
C VAL A 111 -6.01 8.56 7.39
N ILE A 112 -6.29 7.91 6.25
CA ILE A 112 -5.63 8.20 4.97
C ILE A 112 -5.89 9.67 4.55
N ASP A 113 -7.11 10.17 4.67
CA ASP A 113 -7.43 11.57 4.37
C ASP A 113 -6.63 12.55 5.22
N LEU A 114 -6.51 12.25 6.52
CA LEU A 114 -5.74 13.04 7.46
C LEU A 114 -4.24 13.03 7.12
N VAL A 115 -3.69 11.87 6.79
CA VAL A 115 -2.29 11.72 6.40
C VAL A 115 -2.02 12.43 5.07
N GLU A 116 -2.87 12.25 4.07
CA GLU A 116 -2.77 12.91 2.76
C GLU A 116 -2.75 14.45 2.91
N ALA A 117 -3.61 14.99 3.76
CA ALA A 117 -3.63 16.42 4.04
C ALA A 117 -2.31 16.92 4.66
N ARG A 118 -1.63 16.09 5.48
CA ARG A 118 -0.34 16.41 6.07
C ARG A 118 0.81 16.30 5.07
N ILE A 119 0.78 15.27 4.22
CA ILE A 119 1.72 15.10 3.11
C ILE A 119 1.65 16.34 2.19
N LYS A 120 0.45 16.75 1.77
CA LYS A 120 0.26 17.91 0.88
C LYS A 120 0.75 19.22 1.50
N ARG A 121 0.62 19.40 2.81
CA ARG A 121 1.16 20.59 3.52
C ARG A 121 2.69 20.59 3.57
N ALA A 122 3.30 19.41 3.71
CA ALA A 122 4.75 19.25 3.71
C ALA A 122 5.36 19.39 2.30
N TRP A 123 4.59 19.14 1.26
CA TRP A 123 5.01 19.21 -0.14
C TRP A 123 5.03 20.66 -0.67
N SER A 124 5.87 21.49 -0.09
CA SER A 124 6.24 22.78 -0.71
C SER A 124 7.36 22.62 -1.76
N GLN A 125 7.83 21.41 -2.02
CA GLN A 125 8.88 21.15 -2.98
C GLN A 125 8.33 20.52 -4.26
N PRO A 126 8.77 20.98 -5.44
CA PRO A 126 8.41 20.34 -6.70
C PRO A 126 8.89 18.88 -6.69
N ALA A 127 8.06 17.98 -7.22
CA ALA A 127 8.43 16.60 -7.45
C ALA A 127 9.84 16.53 -8.07
N ARG A 128 10.70 15.66 -7.55
CA ARG A 128 12.02 15.43 -8.14
C ARG A 128 11.80 15.17 -9.63
N SER A 129 12.40 16.01 -10.48
CA SER A 129 12.51 15.78 -11.92
C SER A 129 13.49 14.63 -12.18
N GLY A 130 13.34 13.54 -11.47
CA GLY A 130 14.09 12.32 -11.71
C GLY A 130 13.40 11.58 -12.85
N GLY A 131 14.13 11.23 -13.90
CA GLY A 131 13.68 10.54 -15.09
C GLY A 131 13.09 9.13 -14.88
N GLY A 132 12.22 9.00 -13.91
CA GLY A 132 11.46 7.79 -13.61
C GLY A 132 10.18 7.76 -14.42
N GLY A 133 9.80 6.58 -14.88
CA GLY A 133 8.58 6.34 -15.64
C GLY A 133 7.30 6.72 -14.92
N SER A 134 6.18 6.49 -15.59
CA SER A 134 4.84 6.72 -15.05
C SER A 134 4.26 5.43 -14.48
N TYR A 135 3.59 5.53 -13.33
CA TYR A 135 2.87 4.43 -12.70
C TYR A 135 1.37 4.59 -12.89
N PHE A 136 0.76 3.59 -13.50
CA PHE A 136 -0.68 3.50 -13.67
C PHE A 136 -1.20 2.54 -12.61
N LEU A 137 -2.17 2.99 -11.84
CA LEU A 137 -2.69 2.30 -10.67
C LEU A 137 -4.13 1.88 -10.93
N MET A 138 -4.45 0.61 -10.79
CA MET A 138 -5.82 0.13 -10.90
C MET A 138 -6.11 -1.01 -9.94
N ASN A 139 -7.36 -1.15 -9.61
CA ASN A 139 -7.88 -2.37 -9.02
C ASN A 139 -8.16 -3.40 -10.11
N ALA A 140 -8.01 -4.68 -9.78
CA ALA A 140 -8.51 -5.75 -10.62
C ALA A 140 -9.96 -5.50 -11.03
N PRO A 141 -10.38 -5.86 -12.25
CA PRO A 141 -11.80 -5.77 -12.62
C PRO A 141 -12.69 -6.46 -11.58
N GLY A 142 -13.72 -5.77 -11.11
CA GLY A 142 -14.61 -6.25 -10.06
C GLY A 142 -14.09 -6.09 -8.62
N ASN A 143 -12.88 -5.58 -8.42
CA ASN A 143 -12.37 -5.28 -7.09
C ASN A 143 -12.86 -3.90 -6.61
N ILE A 144 -13.67 -3.89 -5.56
CA ILE A 144 -14.20 -2.68 -4.93
C ILE A 144 -13.33 -2.12 -3.80
N HIS A 145 -12.29 -2.84 -3.38
CA HIS A 145 -11.40 -2.44 -2.28
C HIS A 145 -10.36 -1.42 -2.76
N VAL A 146 -10.70 -0.14 -2.70
CA VAL A 146 -9.87 0.96 -3.23
C VAL A 146 -8.75 1.42 -2.31
N VAL A 147 -8.81 1.06 -1.02
CA VAL A 147 -7.92 1.60 0.02
C VAL A 147 -6.45 1.24 -0.25
N GLY A 148 -6.18 -0.02 -0.57
CA GLY A 148 -4.81 -0.49 -0.82
C GLY A 148 -4.12 0.24 -1.99
N ILE A 149 -4.82 0.40 -3.10
CA ILE A 149 -4.28 1.09 -4.28
C ILE A 149 -4.10 2.59 -4.03
N ARG A 150 -4.96 3.20 -3.20
CA ARG A 150 -4.82 4.59 -2.77
C ARG A 150 -3.57 4.80 -1.92
N ILE A 151 -3.34 3.93 -0.93
CA ILE A 151 -2.11 3.95 -0.10
C ILE A 151 -0.86 3.86 -0.98
N LEU A 152 -0.84 2.91 -1.92
CA LEU A 152 0.27 2.74 -2.85
C LEU A 152 0.50 4.00 -3.70
N GLY A 153 -0.57 4.62 -4.19
CA GLY A 153 -0.49 5.87 -4.95
C GLY A 153 0.13 7.01 -4.15
N LEU A 154 -0.29 7.21 -2.91
CA LEU A 154 0.27 8.24 -2.02
C LEU A 154 1.74 7.97 -1.69
N TRP A 155 2.11 6.71 -1.49
CA TRP A 155 3.50 6.33 -1.26
C TRP A 155 4.38 6.62 -2.48
N LEU A 156 3.97 6.21 -3.69
CA LEU A 156 4.69 6.49 -4.93
C LEU A 156 4.86 8.00 -5.16
N GLN A 157 3.80 8.78 -4.97
CA GLN A 157 3.85 10.23 -5.08
C GLN A 157 4.83 10.85 -4.07
N ASN A 158 4.85 10.33 -2.84
CA ASN A 158 5.80 10.78 -1.82
C ASN A 158 7.26 10.47 -2.19
N GLN A 159 7.50 9.43 -2.98
CA GLN A 159 8.82 9.13 -3.55
C GLN A 159 9.15 9.97 -4.81
N GLY A 160 8.23 10.81 -5.24
CA GLY A 160 8.40 11.66 -6.43
C GLY A 160 8.01 11.02 -7.77
N TRP A 161 7.34 9.87 -7.74
CA TRP A 161 6.89 9.20 -8.95
C TRP A 161 5.60 9.80 -9.51
N ARG A 162 5.49 9.86 -10.83
CA ARG A 162 4.23 10.23 -11.50
C ARG A 162 3.26 9.06 -11.42
N THR A 163 2.06 9.30 -10.88
CA THR A 163 1.01 8.29 -10.77
C THR A 163 -0.27 8.75 -11.44
N ARG A 164 -0.98 7.82 -12.05
CA ARG A 164 -2.32 8.04 -12.61
C ARG A 164 -3.20 6.84 -12.29
N GLN A 165 -4.37 7.09 -11.70
CA GLN A 165 -5.36 6.05 -11.53
C GLN A 165 -6.09 5.81 -12.83
N VAL A 166 -6.32 4.53 -13.13
CA VAL A 166 -7.07 4.04 -14.30
C VAL A 166 -8.01 2.92 -13.86
N ASP A 167 -8.95 2.58 -14.70
CA ASP A 167 -9.86 1.45 -14.52
C ASP A 167 -9.88 0.55 -15.75
N ASP A 168 -10.62 -0.55 -15.72
CA ASP A 168 -10.73 -1.50 -16.82
C ASP A 168 -11.27 -0.88 -18.13
N ARG A 169 -12.04 0.21 -18.04
CA ARG A 169 -12.62 0.89 -19.21
C ARG A 169 -11.63 1.84 -19.87
N THR A 170 -10.78 2.48 -19.08
CA THR A 170 -9.91 3.57 -19.51
C THR A 170 -8.46 3.17 -19.70
N VAL A 171 -8.01 2.04 -19.13
CA VAL A 171 -6.60 1.66 -19.08
C VAL A 171 -5.96 1.55 -20.46
N LEU A 172 -6.63 0.95 -21.43
CA LEU A 172 -6.06 0.79 -22.79
C LEU A 172 -5.95 2.13 -23.52
N ASP A 173 -6.96 2.98 -23.42
CA ASP A 173 -6.95 4.32 -24.03
C ASP A 173 -5.86 5.18 -23.44
N VAL A 174 -5.73 5.16 -22.10
CA VAL A 174 -4.70 5.91 -21.38
C VAL A 174 -3.31 5.43 -21.74
N LEU A 175 -3.05 4.11 -21.74
CA LEU A 175 -1.75 3.57 -22.10
C LEU A 175 -1.37 3.85 -23.56
N SER A 176 -2.36 4.03 -24.43
CA SER A 176 -2.18 4.32 -25.87
C SER A 176 -2.06 5.82 -26.19
N GLU A 177 -2.05 6.69 -25.18
CA GLU A 177 -1.85 8.14 -25.39
C GLU A 177 -0.51 8.39 -26.12
N PRO A 178 -0.47 9.19 -27.20
CA PRO A 178 0.75 9.46 -27.95
C PRO A 178 1.90 10.02 -27.11
N SER A 179 1.58 10.77 -26.06
CA SER A 179 2.55 11.34 -25.10
C SER A 179 3.30 10.28 -24.29
N LEU A 180 2.78 9.06 -24.23
CA LEU A 180 3.36 7.94 -23.48
C LEU A 180 4.14 6.97 -24.38
N ALA A 181 4.19 7.21 -25.70
CA ALA A 181 4.89 6.32 -26.62
C ALA A 181 6.40 6.27 -26.31
N GLY A 182 6.92 5.07 -26.03
CA GLY A 182 8.33 4.86 -25.68
C GLY A 182 8.75 5.29 -24.27
N GLU A 183 7.87 5.95 -23.52
CA GLU A 183 8.15 6.30 -22.12
C GLU A 183 8.12 5.04 -21.24
N PRO A 184 9.05 4.90 -20.27
CA PRO A 184 8.98 3.85 -19.26
C PRO A 184 7.67 3.97 -18.46
N LYS A 185 6.92 2.87 -18.37
CA LYS A 185 5.65 2.84 -17.66
C LYS A 185 5.39 1.50 -17.00
N THR A 186 4.74 1.54 -15.86
CA THR A 186 4.36 0.34 -15.11
C THR A 186 2.88 0.40 -14.77
N LEU A 187 2.15 -0.67 -15.07
CA LEU A 187 0.77 -0.87 -14.64
C LEU A 187 0.78 -1.71 -13.36
N LEU A 188 0.31 -1.13 -12.28
CA LEU A 188 0.16 -1.77 -10.99
C LEU A 188 -1.31 -2.17 -10.80
N VAL A 189 -1.58 -3.46 -10.64
CA VAL A 189 -2.94 -4.00 -10.47
C VAL A 189 -3.07 -4.63 -9.09
N SER A 190 -4.04 -4.16 -8.31
CA SER A 190 -4.34 -4.69 -6.98
C SER A 190 -5.41 -5.77 -7.05
N ILE A 191 -5.07 -6.99 -6.63
CA ILE A 191 -5.98 -8.15 -6.55
C ILE A 191 -6.30 -8.41 -5.08
N ALA A 192 -7.57 -8.29 -4.70
CA ALA A 192 -8.02 -8.57 -3.35
C ALA A 192 -8.41 -10.04 -3.18
N LEU A 193 -9.11 -10.62 -4.14
CA LEU A 193 -9.69 -11.95 -4.07
C LEU A 193 -9.21 -12.84 -5.23
N PRO A 194 -8.99 -14.15 -5.00
CA PRO A 194 -8.58 -15.08 -6.05
C PRO A 194 -9.55 -15.15 -7.24
N GLU A 195 -10.84 -14.94 -7.02
CA GLU A 195 -11.88 -14.96 -8.04
C GLU A 195 -11.70 -13.87 -9.11
N GLN A 196 -10.87 -12.87 -8.84
CA GLN A 196 -10.54 -11.81 -9.79
C GLN A 196 -9.44 -12.23 -10.80
N CYS A 197 -8.79 -13.38 -10.59
CA CYS A 197 -7.63 -13.81 -11.41
C CYS A 197 -7.97 -13.97 -12.89
N ASP A 198 -9.13 -14.54 -13.24
CA ASP A 198 -9.53 -14.72 -14.65
C ASP A 198 -9.71 -13.37 -15.34
N ALA A 199 -10.37 -12.41 -14.69
CA ALA A 199 -10.56 -11.07 -15.21
C ALA A 199 -9.22 -10.32 -15.35
N VAL A 200 -8.28 -10.52 -14.41
CA VAL A 200 -6.93 -9.97 -14.50
C VAL A 200 -6.14 -10.60 -15.62
N THR A 201 -6.24 -11.91 -15.84
CA THR A 201 -5.57 -12.60 -16.96
C THR A 201 -6.04 -12.03 -18.29
N ALA A 202 -7.35 -11.87 -18.49
CA ALA A 202 -7.92 -11.26 -19.68
C ALA A 202 -7.47 -9.79 -19.86
N LEU A 203 -7.35 -9.03 -18.76
CA LEU A 203 -6.80 -7.68 -18.79
C LEU A 203 -5.33 -7.68 -19.25
N VAL A 204 -4.51 -8.58 -18.68
CA VAL A 204 -3.09 -8.72 -19.03
C VAL A 204 -2.92 -9.01 -20.52
N GLU A 205 -3.70 -9.94 -21.07
CA GLU A 205 -3.68 -10.27 -22.51
C GLU A 205 -3.99 -9.04 -23.38
N ARG A 206 -5.01 -8.28 -23.02
CA ARG A 206 -5.39 -7.04 -23.72
C ARG A 206 -4.27 -5.99 -23.67
N VAL A 207 -3.64 -5.80 -22.51
CA VAL A 207 -2.53 -4.84 -22.34
C VAL A 207 -1.29 -5.31 -23.09
N GLN A 208 -0.97 -6.61 -23.09
CA GLN A 208 0.16 -7.18 -23.84
C GLN A 208 -0.05 -7.13 -25.36
N ALA A 209 -1.29 -7.08 -25.83
CA ALA A 209 -1.63 -6.90 -27.24
C ALA A 209 -1.39 -5.47 -27.77
N LEU A 210 -1.16 -4.48 -26.88
CA LEU A 210 -0.82 -3.13 -27.30
C LEU A 210 0.47 -3.12 -28.15
N PRO A 211 0.63 -2.18 -29.09
CA PRO A 211 1.90 -1.97 -29.81
C PRO A 211 3.06 -1.74 -28.83
N ALA A 212 4.25 -2.24 -29.16
CA ALA A 212 5.41 -2.24 -28.27
C ALA A 212 5.71 -0.88 -27.57
N PRO A 213 5.61 0.30 -28.23
CA PRO A 213 5.87 1.59 -27.57
C PRO A 213 4.90 1.94 -26.44
N TYR A 214 3.74 1.27 -26.40
CA TYR A 214 2.67 1.55 -25.43
C TYR A 214 2.57 0.50 -24.31
N ARG A 215 3.30 -0.61 -24.41
CA ARG A 215 3.25 -1.69 -23.41
C ARG A 215 3.91 -1.25 -22.12
N PRO A 216 3.21 -1.35 -20.98
CA PRO A 216 3.84 -1.17 -19.67
C PRO A 216 4.49 -2.45 -19.20
N ASN A 217 5.36 -2.35 -18.21
CA ASN A 217 5.60 -3.44 -17.29
C ASN A 217 4.32 -3.66 -16.48
N ILE A 218 3.95 -4.93 -16.24
CA ILE A 218 2.76 -5.24 -15.43
C ILE A 218 3.20 -5.87 -14.13
N VAL A 219 2.72 -5.31 -13.03
CA VAL A 219 2.98 -5.81 -11.69
C VAL A 219 1.66 -6.03 -10.99
N LEU A 220 1.46 -7.22 -10.47
CA LEU A 220 0.30 -7.59 -9.67
C LEU A 220 0.68 -7.61 -8.20
N GLY A 221 -0.15 -6.98 -7.39
CA GLY A 221 -0.03 -6.94 -5.94
C GLY A 221 -1.38 -7.10 -5.26
N GLY A 222 -1.44 -6.75 -3.98
CA GLY A 222 -2.65 -6.83 -3.18
C GLY A 222 -2.75 -8.12 -2.36
N TYR A 223 -3.86 -8.26 -1.62
CA TYR A 223 -4.02 -9.30 -0.62
C TYR A 223 -3.92 -10.72 -1.19
N ALA A 224 -4.53 -11.00 -2.34
CA ALA A 224 -4.45 -12.31 -2.97
C ALA A 224 -3.02 -12.69 -3.41
N VAL A 225 -2.21 -11.71 -3.86
CA VAL A 225 -0.81 -11.94 -4.19
C VAL A 225 0.01 -12.18 -2.93
N LYS A 226 -0.16 -11.34 -1.90
CA LYS A 226 0.53 -11.46 -0.62
C LYS A 226 0.29 -12.81 0.05
N THR A 227 -0.91 -13.35 -0.06
CA THR A 227 -1.29 -14.66 0.52
C THR A 227 -0.97 -15.85 -0.39
N GLY A 228 -0.26 -15.63 -1.51
CA GLY A 228 0.15 -16.69 -2.44
C GLY A 228 -1.00 -17.37 -3.19
N ARG A 229 -2.15 -16.71 -3.31
CA ARG A 229 -3.36 -17.24 -3.97
C ARG A 229 -3.43 -16.93 -5.46
N VAL A 230 -2.45 -16.19 -5.99
CA VAL A 230 -2.36 -15.85 -7.42
C VAL A 230 -1.26 -16.66 -8.07
N LEU A 231 -1.60 -17.41 -9.11
CA LEU A 231 -0.62 -18.14 -9.88
C LEU A 231 0.18 -17.20 -10.80
N PRO A 232 1.44 -17.53 -11.13
CA PRO A 232 2.23 -16.75 -12.07
C PRO A 232 1.52 -16.61 -13.43
N ILE A 233 1.46 -15.37 -13.93
CA ILE A 233 0.95 -15.05 -15.27
C ILE A 233 2.15 -14.68 -16.16
N PRO A 234 2.28 -15.25 -17.38
CA PRO A 234 3.40 -14.94 -18.26
C PRO A 234 3.55 -13.43 -18.55
N GLY A 235 4.77 -12.92 -18.41
CA GLY A 235 5.07 -11.51 -18.65
C GLY A 235 4.60 -10.55 -17.56
N VAL A 236 4.29 -11.05 -16.38
CA VAL A 236 3.82 -10.27 -15.23
C VAL A 236 4.71 -10.54 -14.02
N THR A 237 5.00 -9.50 -13.26
CA THR A 237 5.71 -9.62 -11.97
C THR A 237 4.68 -9.67 -10.84
N LEU A 238 4.85 -10.61 -9.90
CA LEU A 238 4.09 -10.65 -8.66
C LEU A 238 4.87 -9.91 -7.57
N ALA A 239 4.24 -8.91 -6.93
CA ALA A 239 4.81 -8.14 -5.84
C ALA A 239 3.97 -8.34 -4.57
N PRO A 240 4.37 -9.23 -3.66
CA PRO A 240 3.66 -9.48 -2.41
C PRO A 240 3.73 -8.29 -1.44
N ASP A 241 4.71 -7.42 -1.62
CA ASP A 241 4.91 -6.19 -0.83
C ASP A 241 5.56 -5.09 -1.67
N ILE A 242 5.72 -3.91 -1.06
CA ILE A 242 6.30 -2.73 -1.72
C ILE A 242 7.79 -2.94 -2.03
N GLY A 243 8.54 -3.68 -1.21
CA GLY A 243 9.95 -3.99 -1.45
C GLY A 243 10.16 -4.78 -2.74
N ALA A 244 9.20 -5.62 -3.11
CA ALA A 244 9.25 -6.41 -4.34
C ALA A 244 9.00 -5.56 -5.62
N LEU A 245 8.62 -4.28 -5.49
CA LEU A 245 8.48 -3.38 -6.65
C LEU A 245 9.83 -2.97 -7.27
N GLY A 246 10.95 -3.21 -6.58
CA GLY A 246 12.30 -2.89 -7.10
C GLY A 246 12.52 -1.39 -7.35
N LEU A 247 11.87 -0.54 -6.59
CA LEU A 247 11.94 0.92 -6.69
C LEU A 247 13.09 1.47 -5.83
N GLY A 248 14.26 0.88 -5.92
CA GLY A 248 15.47 1.33 -5.25
C GLY A 248 16.24 2.40 -6.03
#